data_66ba0ae09f2efeabd466202d7fa28b82
#
_entry.id   66ba0ae09f2efeabd466202d7fa28b82
#
_cell.length_a   1.000
_cell.length_b   1.000
_cell.length_c   1.000
_cell.angle_alpha   90.00
_cell.angle_beta   90.00
_cell.angle_gamma   90.00
#
_symmetry.space_group_name_H-M   'P 1'
#
loop_
_entity.id
_entity.type
_entity.pdbx_description
1 polymer ?
#
loop_
_entity_poly.entity_id
_entity_poly.type
_entity_poly.pdbx_seq_one_letter_code
_entity_poly.pdbx_strand_id
1 'polypeptide(L)'
;MKKRQKYYVVWFGNPAGIFDSWEECQAAIKDVKGAQYKSFLNLKEAKIAFGREYKDYIGKKTKKKTLSVEELSKIGVPDLFSISVDAASSGNPGKMEYRGVDTQTHQQLFYQGPFDQGTNNVGEFLALVHGLAFLSKNKSSRKIYSDSRIAIGWVKKKKCNTKLKQTSKNKKVFELMKRAENWLKNNSYTTIILKWETKAWGEIPADFGRK
;
A
#
# COMPACT_ATOMS: atom_id res chain seq x y z
N MET A 1 -8.76 17.23 7.20
CA MET A 1 -7.41 17.23 7.79
C MET A 1 -6.60 18.32 7.08
N LYS A 2 -6.06 19.31 7.79
CA LYS A 2 -5.16 20.31 7.20
C LYS A 2 -3.91 19.61 6.66
N LYS A 3 -3.57 19.82 5.38
CA LYS A 3 -2.28 19.37 4.82
C LYS A 3 -1.16 20.06 5.61
N ARG A 4 -0.20 19.28 6.11
CA ARG A 4 1.00 19.84 6.75
C ARG A 4 1.81 20.59 5.69
N GLN A 5 2.23 21.84 6.02
CA GLN A 5 3.14 22.63 5.19
C GLN A 5 4.42 21.85 4.93
N LYS A 6 4.92 21.90 3.71
CA LYS A 6 6.21 21.34 3.30
C LYS A 6 7.07 22.44 2.69
N TYR A 7 8.37 22.32 2.89
CA TYR A 7 9.40 23.15 2.30
C TYR A 7 10.28 22.28 1.42
N TYR A 8 10.57 22.75 0.21
CA TYR A 8 11.32 21.98 -0.79
C TYR A 8 12.67 22.64 -1.01
N VAL A 9 13.73 21.91 -0.78
CA VAL A 9 15.10 22.33 -1.05
C VAL A 9 15.52 21.79 -2.39
N VAL A 10 15.95 22.64 -3.28
CA VAL A 10 16.52 22.31 -4.58
C VAL A 10 17.98 22.71 -4.55
N TRP A 11 18.90 21.72 -4.55
CA TRP A 11 20.35 21.96 -4.59
C TRP A 11 20.85 22.09 -6.04
N PHE A 12 20.23 21.35 -6.97
CA PHE A 12 20.52 21.42 -8.40
C PHE A 12 19.21 21.52 -9.18
N GLY A 13 18.97 22.72 -9.71
CA GLY A 13 17.77 23.13 -10.43
C GLY A 13 17.93 24.55 -10.97
N ASN A 14 16.90 25.06 -11.61
CA ASN A 14 16.90 26.44 -12.15
C ASN A 14 15.60 27.17 -11.75
N PRO A 15 15.67 27.99 -10.66
CA PRO A 15 16.83 28.23 -9.77
C PRO A 15 17.00 27.18 -8.67
N ALA A 16 18.21 27.07 -8.08
CA ALA A 16 18.41 26.41 -6.80
C ALA A 16 17.88 27.29 -5.66
N GLY A 17 17.29 26.67 -4.62
CA GLY A 17 16.69 27.44 -3.53
C GLY A 17 15.80 26.62 -2.60
N ILE A 18 15.08 27.33 -1.72
CA ILE A 18 14.07 26.76 -0.83
C ILE A 18 12.70 27.30 -1.27
N PHE A 19 11.78 26.41 -1.52
CA PHE A 19 10.43 26.71 -1.99
C PHE A 19 9.40 26.24 -0.97
N ASP A 20 8.29 26.93 -0.83
CA ASP A 20 7.22 26.58 0.11
C ASP A 20 6.04 25.85 -0.55
N SER A 21 6.07 25.75 -1.89
CA SER A 21 5.11 24.99 -2.68
C SER A 21 5.78 23.92 -3.55
N TRP A 22 5.02 22.89 -3.88
CA TRP A 22 5.47 21.86 -4.82
C TRP A 22 5.53 22.42 -6.26
N GLU A 23 4.63 23.30 -6.59
CA GLU A 23 4.52 23.92 -7.91
C GLU A 23 5.78 24.71 -8.24
N GLU A 24 6.31 25.50 -7.32
CA GLU A 24 7.57 26.25 -7.49
C GLU A 24 8.77 25.32 -7.56
N CYS A 25 8.83 24.31 -6.68
CA CYS A 25 9.87 23.28 -6.73
C CYS A 25 9.86 22.55 -8.07
N GLN A 26 8.69 22.18 -8.57
CA GLN A 26 8.53 21.49 -9.84
C GLN A 26 8.98 22.38 -11.02
N ALA A 27 8.67 23.67 -11.00
CA ALA A 27 9.16 24.61 -12.01
C ALA A 27 10.70 24.69 -12.01
N ALA A 28 11.32 24.74 -10.83
CA ALA A 28 12.77 24.82 -10.68
C ALA A 28 13.53 23.56 -11.12
N ILE A 29 12.86 22.39 -11.11
CA ILE A 29 13.49 21.11 -11.52
C ILE A 29 13.05 20.63 -12.90
N LYS A 30 12.07 21.29 -13.51
CA LYS A 30 11.56 20.93 -14.83
C LYS A 30 12.70 21.05 -15.86
N ASP A 31 12.84 20.01 -16.68
CA ASP A 31 13.82 19.89 -17.76
C ASP A 31 15.30 19.96 -17.29
N VAL A 32 15.56 19.88 -15.99
CA VAL A 32 16.91 19.82 -15.40
C VAL A 32 17.33 18.36 -15.24
N LYS A 33 18.19 17.87 -16.14
CA LYS A 33 18.74 16.51 -16.05
C LYS A 33 19.60 16.36 -14.79
N GLY A 34 19.21 15.41 -13.93
CA GLY A 34 19.93 15.18 -12.68
C GLY A 34 19.55 16.14 -11.53
N ALA A 35 18.40 16.81 -11.60
CA ALA A 35 17.90 17.68 -10.55
C ALA A 35 17.99 17.04 -9.16
N GLN A 36 18.42 17.83 -8.17
CA GLN A 36 18.64 17.39 -6.80
C GLN A 36 17.73 18.16 -5.86
N TYR A 37 16.72 17.52 -5.30
CA TYR A 37 15.77 18.16 -4.41
C TYR A 37 15.25 17.22 -3.32
N LYS A 38 14.74 17.79 -2.22
CA LYS A 38 14.10 17.05 -1.13
C LYS A 38 13.13 17.93 -0.35
N SER A 39 12.03 17.33 0.15
CA SER A 39 11.06 18.02 0.99
C SER A 39 11.34 17.84 2.48
N PHE A 40 11.06 18.89 3.25
CA PHE A 40 11.17 18.98 4.71
C PHE A 40 9.84 19.45 5.30
N LEU A 41 9.57 19.07 6.55
CA LEU A 41 8.35 19.49 7.26
C LEU A 41 8.59 20.75 8.10
N ASN A 42 9.83 21.21 8.18
CA ASN A 42 10.25 22.34 9.02
C ASN A 42 11.19 23.25 8.22
N LEU A 43 10.90 24.56 8.21
CA LEU A 43 11.71 25.55 7.50
C LEU A 43 13.15 25.63 8.04
N LYS A 44 13.36 25.47 9.36
CA LYS A 44 14.72 25.43 9.94
C LYS A 44 15.54 24.29 9.38
N GLU A 45 14.95 23.10 9.29
CA GLU A 45 15.60 21.92 8.69
C GLU A 45 15.91 22.16 7.21
N ALA A 46 14.98 22.76 6.46
CA ALA A 46 15.19 23.10 5.06
C ALA A 46 16.36 24.08 4.87
N LYS A 47 16.45 25.13 5.72
CA LYS A 47 17.57 26.10 5.68
C LYS A 47 18.91 25.44 6.00
N ILE A 48 18.95 24.59 7.04
CA ILE A 48 20.16 23.84 7.39
C ILE A 48 20.56 22.90 6.22
N ALA A 49 19.57 22.27 5.62
CA ALA A 49 19.80 21.35 4.51
C ALA A 49 20.34 22.08 3.27
N PHE A 50 19.81 23.24 2.93
CA PHE A 50 20.28 24.03 1.80
C PHE A 50 21.73 24.48 1.94
N GLY A 51 22.19 24.76 3.16
CA GLY A 51 23.59 25.06 3.47
C GLY A 51 24.53 23.86 3.50
N ARG A 52 24.04 22.64 3.24
CA ARG A 52 24.82 21.39 3.18
C ARG A 52 24.73 20.77 1.81
N GLU A 53 25.58 19.77 1.53
CA GLU A 53 25.56 19.08 0.25
C GLU A 53 24.40 18.09 0.14
N TYR A 54 23.81 17.98 -1.05
CA TYR A 54 22.73 17.02 -1.34
C TYR A 54 23.09 15.58 -0.96
N LYS A 55 24.35 15.16 -1.15
CA LYS A 55 24.84 13.82 -0.77
C LYS A 55 24.63 13.47 0.70
N ASP A 56 24.58 14.47 1.60
CA ASP A 56 24.30 14.26 3.02
C ASP A 56 22.86 13.80 3.27
N TYR A 57 22.00 13.99 2.30
CA TYR A 57 20.57 13.68 2.36
C TYR A 57 20.14 12.56 1.42
N ILE A 58 21.03 12.10 0.50
CA ILE A 58 20.80 10.94 -0.37
C ILE A 58 20.97 9.66 0.47
N GLY A 59 20.09 8.68 0.23
CA GLY A 59 20.27 7.34 0.78
C GLY A 59 20.13 7.20 2.30
N LYS A 60 19.99 8.30 3.04
CA LYS A 60 19.52 8.23 4.42
C LYS A 60 18.02 7.88 4.36
N LYS A 61 17.71 6.59 4.09
CA LYS A 61 16.43 6.01 4.49
C LYS A 61 16.26 6.47 5.94
N THR A 62 15.25 7.30 6.22
CA THR A 62 14.83 7.57 7.60
C THR A 62 14.89 6.25 8.30
N LYS A 63 15.74 6.10 9.34
CA LYS A 63 15.86 4.84 10.10
C LYS A 63 14.42 4.42 10.34
N LYS A 64 13.99 3.29 9.76
CA LYS A 64 12.64 2.76 10.02
C LYS A 64 12.57 2.73 11.54
N LYS A 65 11.66 3.52 12.13
CA LYS A 65 11.51 3.59 13.59
C LYS A 65 11.29 2.15 14.03
N THR A 66 12.32 1.54 14.59
CA THR A 66 12.24 0.20 15.18
C THR A 66 11.24 0.30 16.31
N LEU A 67 10.29 -0.62 16.34
CA LEU A 67 9.32 -0.65 17.42
C LEU A 67 10.05 -0.91 18.74
N SER A 68 9.64 -0.23 19.82
CA SER A 68 10.13 -0.51 21.15
C SER A 68 9.69 -1.92 21.62
N VAL A 69 10.38 -2.46 22.62
CA VAL A 69 10.00 -3.75 23.22
C VAL A 69 8.55 -3.71 23.72
N GLU A 70 8.13 -2.58 24.30
CA GLU A 70 6.77 -2.37 24.77
C GLU A 70 5.74 -2.33 23.64
N GLU A 71 6.08 -1.68 22.51
CA GLU A 71 5.23 -1.66 21.30
C GLU A 71 5.08 -3.08 20.72
N LEU A 72 6.18 -3.85 20.66
CA LEU A 72 6.17 -5.23 20.18
C LEU A 72 5.34 -6.13 21.11
N SER A 73 5.48 -5.99 22.42
CA SER A 73 4.70 -6.73 23.41
C SER A 73 3.20 -6.48 23.27
N LYS A 74 2.78 -5.23 23.00
CA LYS A 74 1.37 -4.87 22.77
C LYS A 74 0.81 -5.43 21.47
N ILE A 75 1.64 -5.53 20.43
CA ILE A 75 1.24 -6.10 19.13
C ILE A 75 1.10 -7.62 19.23
N GLY A 76 1.96 -8.26 20.02
CA GLY A 76 1.99 -9.72 20.18
C GLY A 76 2.46 -10.45 18.92
N VAL A 77 2.04 -11.71 18.78
CA VAL A 77 2.37 -12.60 17.64
C VAL A 77 1.15 -12.78 16.74
N PRO A 78 1.33 -13.06 15.43
CA PRO A 78 0.22 -13.33 14.54
C PRO A 78 -0.49 -14.64 14.91
N ASP A 79 -1.79 -14.67 14.71
CA ASP A 79 -2.57 -15.90 14.82
C ASP A 79 -2.34 -16.76 13.58
N LEU A 80 -1.65 -17.88 13.74
CA LEU A 80 -1.32 -18.78 12.64
C LEU A 80 -2.52 -19.57 12.12
N PHE A 81 -3.60 -19.71 12.91
CA PHE A 81 -4.85 -20.30 12.44
C PHE A 81 -5.65 -19.27 11.62
N SER A 82 -5.05 -18.83 10.53
CA SER A 82 -5.57 -17.78 9.65
C SER A 82 -5.15 -17.99 8.20
N ILE A 83 -5.67 -17.16 7.33
CA ILE A 83 -5.14 -16.99 5.97
C ILE A 83 -4.59 -15.58 5.82
N SER A 84 -3.58 -15.43 4.98
CA SER A 84 -3.01 -14.15 4.60
C SER A 84 -3.31 -13.86 3.14
N VAL A 85 -3.65 -12.62 2.81
CA VAL A 85 -3.93 -12.21 1.44
C VAL A 85 -3.14 -10.97 1.06
N ASP A 86 -2.70 -10.92 -0.19
CA ASP A 86 -1.95 -9.81 -0.75
C ASP A 86 -2.15 -9.69 -2.26
N ALA A 87 -1.71 -8.58 -2.83
CA ALA A 87 -1.72 -8.33 -4.26
C ALA A 87 -0.40 -7.69 -4.71
N ALA A 88 -0.09 -7.86 -5.99
CA ALA A 88 1.00 -7.17 -6.65
C ALA A 88 0.52 -6.49 -7.92
N SER A 89 1.13 -5.34 -8.24
CA SER A 89 0.91 -4.66 -9.51
C SER A 89 2.24 -4.13 -10.06
N SER A 90 2.50 -4.38 -11.35
CA SER A 90 3.71 -3.91 -12.03
C SER A 90 3.70 -2.41 -12.36
N GLY A 91 2.67 -1.68 -11.90
CA GLY A 91 2.48 -0.25 -12.13
C GLY A 91 1.18 0.25 -11.51
N ASN A 92 0.88 1.55 -11.69
CA ASN A 92 -0.33 2.16 -11.14
C ASN A 92 -1.02 3.07 -12.18
N PRO A 93 -1.80 2.48 -13.14
CA PRO A 93 -2.16 1.08 -13.30
C PRO A 93 -1.07 0.22 -13.95
N GLY A 94 -1.15 -1.12 -13.76
CA GLY A 94 -0.26 -2.10 -14.34
C GLY A 94 -0.86 -3.51 -14.36
N LYS A 95 -0.05 -4.52 -14.69
CA LYS A 95 -0.46 -5.92 -14.54
C LYS A 95 -0.63 -6.23 -13.06
N MET A 96 -1.83 -6.62 -12.66
CA MET A 96 -2.24 -6.84 -11.28
C MET A 96 -2.59 -8.31 -11.06
N GLU A 97 -2.15 -8.85 -9.95
CA GLU A 97 -2.49 -10.19 -9.51
C GLU A 97 -2.70 -10.20 -8.00
N TYR A 98 -3.37 -11.22 -7.48
CA TYR A 98 -3.56 -11.37 -6.04
C TYR A 98 -3.64 -12.84 -5.65
N ARG A 99 -3.31 -13.12 -4.39
CA ARG A 99 -3.36 -14.46 -3.83
C ARG A 99 -3.78 -14.49 -2.37
N GLY A 100 -4.17 -15.68 -1.93
CA GLY A 100 -4.32 -16.01 -0.53
C GLY A 100 -3.52 -17.26 -0.21
N VAL A 101 -2.89 -17.27 0.94
CA VAL A 101 -2.09 -18.38 1.45
C VAL A 101 -2.49 -18.75 2.87
N ASP A 102 -2.23 -19.96 3.27
CA ASP A 102 -2.24 -20.37 4.66
C ASP A 102 -1.15 -19.62 5.41
N THR A 103 -1.48 -18.97 6.52
CA THR A 103 -0.52 -18.12 7.26
C THR A 103 0.61 -18.93 7.88
N GLN A 104 0.34 -20.17 8.32
CA GLN A 104 1.31 -21.03 8.97
C GLN A 104 2.22 -21.75 7.97
N THR A 105 1.64 -22.36 6.93
CA THR A 105 2.35 -23.24 6.01
C THR A 105 2.83 -22.52 4.75
N HIS A 106 2.33 -21.30 4.50
CA HIS A 106 2.53 -20.53 3.30
C HIS A 106 1.97 -21.20 2.02
N GLN A 107 1.23 -22.30 2.17
CA GLN A 107 0.58 -22.98 1.04
C GLN A 107 -0.42 -22.05 0.36
N GLN A 108 -0.32 -21.94 -0.97
CA GLN A 108 -1.25 -21.13 -1.76
C GLN A 108 -2.65 -21.77 -1.77
N LEU A 109 -3.65 -21.04 -1.31
CA LEU A 109 -5.06 -21.44 -1.28
C LEU A 109 -5.81 -21.00 -2.52
N PHE A 110 -5.47 -19.83 -3.03
CA PHE A 110 -6.00 -19.29 -4.28
C PHE A 110 -5.05 -18.25 -4.87
N TYR A 111 -5.17 -18.10 -6.20
CA TYR A 111 -4.45 -17.10 -6.98
C TYR A 111 -5.36 -16.62 -8.12
N GLN A 112 -5.24 -15.35 -8.49
CA GLN A 112 -5.93 -14.75 -9.61
C GLN A 112 -5.06 -13.71 -10.30
N GLY A 113 -5.08 -13.73 -11.62
CA GLY A 113 -4.31 -12.82 -12.45
C GLY A 113 -3.35 -13.55 -13.40
N PRO A 114 -2.45 -12.82 -14.07
CA PRO A 114 -2.40 -11.36 -14.11
C PRO A 114 -3.57 -10.72 -14.87
N PHE A 115 -4.05 -9.57 -14.40
CA PHE A 115 -5.06 -8.75 -15.04
C PHE A 115 -4.42 -7.44 -15.52
N ASP A 116 -4.77 -6.99 -16.73
CA ASP A 116 -4.22 -5.76 -17.28
C ASP A 116 -4.82 -4.51 -16.62
N GLN A 117 -4.00 -3.46 -16.52
CA GLN A 117 -4.37 -2.14 -16.02
C GLN A 117 -5.15 -2.14 -14.69
N GLY A 118 -4.75 -3.00 -13.76
CA GLY A 118 -5.19 -2.96 -12.37
C GLY A 118 -4.28 -2.08 -11.50
N THR A 119 -4.63 -1.95 -10.23
CA THR A 119 -3.81 -1.26 -9.22
C THR A 119 -3.66 -2.15 -7.99
N ASN A 120 -2.58 -1.94 -7.22
CA ASN A 120 -2.34 -2.73 -6.01
C ASN A 120 -3.54 -2.69 -5.05
N ASN A 121 -4.05 -1.51 -4.74
CA ASN A 121 -5.19 -1.37 -3.82
C ASN A 121 -6.45 -2.12 -4.28
N VAL A 122 -6.71 -2.16 -5.61
CA VAL A 122 -7.82 -2.95 -6.17
C VAL A 122 -7.56 -4.44 -6.01
N GLY A 123 -6.33 -4.89 -6.27
CA GLY A 123 -5.93 -6.28 -6.07
C GLY A 123 -6.08 -6.72 -4.61
N GLU A 124 -5.61 -5.93 -3.66
CA GLU A 124 -5.75 -6.17 -2.22
C GLU A 124 -7.23 -6.26 -1.78
N PHE A 125 -8.08 -5.37 -2.30
CA PHE A 125 -9.52 -5.44 -2.05
C PHE A 125 -10.13 -6.74 -2.60
N LEU A 126 -9.78 -7.12 -3.83
CA LEU A 126 -10.25 -8.36 -4.44
C LEU A 126 -9.73 -9.60 -3.70
N ALA A 127 -8.48 -9.57 -3.25
CA ALA A 127 -7.88 -10.63 -2.44
C ALA A 127 -8.63 -10.86 -1.13
N LEU A 128 -8.97 -9.77 -0.42
CA LEU A 128 -9.75 -9.83 0.82
C LEU A 128 -11.14 -10.42 0.58
N VAL A 129 -11.88 -9.92 -0.43
CA VAL A 129 -13.24 -10.42 -0.71
C VAL A 129 -13.21 -11.87 -1.18
N HIS A 130 -12.21 -12.27 -1.99
CA HIS A 130 -12.03 -13.67 -2.38
C HIS A 130 -11.75 -14.55 -1.15
N GLY A 131 -10.86 -14.11 -0.25
CA GLY A 131 -10.57 -14.81 1.01
C GLY A 131 -11.81 -14.97 1.88
N LEU A 132 -12.62 -13.94 2.04
CA LEU A 132 -13.89 -14.00 2.78
C LEU A 132 -14.85 -15.02 2.15
N ALA A 133 -15.01 -14.98 0.83
CA ALA A 133 -15.86 -15.93 0.10
C ALA A 133 -15.34 -17.37 0.20
N PHE A 134 -14.01 -17.55 0.12
CA PHE A 134 -13.35 -18.84 0.29
C PHE A 134 -13.59 -19.43 1.69
N LEU A 135 -13.39 -18.66 2.75
CA LEU A 135 -13.62 -19.11 4.13
C LEU A 135 -15.10 -19.40 4.37
N SER A 136 -16.00 -18.56 3.88
CA SER A 136 -17.44 -18.78 3.99
C SER A 136 -17.88 -20.07 3.29
N LYS A 137 -17.44 -20.31 2.05
CA LYS A 137 -17.74 -21.53 1.28
C LYS A 137 -17.26 -22.79 2.00
N ASN A 138 -16.10 -22.72 2.66
CA ASN A 138 -15.51 -23.86 3.39
C ASN A 138 -15.97 -23.93 4.84
N LYS A 139 -16.94 -23.08 5.27
CA LYS A 139 -17.44 -23.01 6.66
C LYS A 139 -16.30 -22.90 7.68
N SER A 140 -15.25 -22.17 7.34
CA SER A 140 -14.01 -22.05 8.13
C SER A 140 -14.12 -20.89 9.12
N SER A 141 -13.73 -21.13 10.37
CA SER A 141 -13.65 -20.12 11.43
C SER A 141 -12.32 -19.35 11.46
N ARG A 142 -11.43 -19.58 10.49
CA ARG A 142 -10.12 -18.92 10.40
C ARG A 142 -10.28 -17.42 10.22
N LYS A 143 -9.32 -16.67 10.74
CA LYS A 143 -9.19 -15.23 10.52
C LYS A 143 -8.53 -14.96 9.17
N ILE A 144 -8.59 -13.70 8.70
CA ILE A 144 -7.91 -13.26 7.49
C ILE A 144 -7.05 -12.04 7.79
N TYR A 145 -5.78 -12.09 7.36
CA TYR A 145 -4.84 -11.00 7.44
C TYR A 145 -4.66 -10.31 6.08
N SER A 146 -4.57 -8.98 6.13
CA SER A 146 -4.08 -8.14 5.03
C SER A 146 -3.23 -7.02 5.61
N ASP A 147 -2.17 -6.62 4.91
CA ASP A 147 -1.36 -5.48 5.29
C ASP A 147 -1.89 -4.14 4.75
N SER A 148 -2.97 -4.17 3.96
CA SER A 148 -3.62 -3.00 3.37
C SER A 148 -4.73 -2.43 4.24
N ARG A 149 -4.47 -1.33 4.94
CA ARG A 149 -5.51 -0.57 5.65
C ARG A 149 -6.59 -0.02 4.69
N ILE A 150 -6.21 0.30 3.46
CA ILE A 150 -7.10 0.81 2.43
C ILE A 150 -8.11 -0.26 2.04
N ALA A 151 -7.64 -1.45 1.68
CA ALA A 151 -8.49 -2.57 1.28
C ALA A 151 -9.43 -3.01 2.42
N ILE A 152 -8.92 -3.12 3.66
CA ILE A 152 -9.74 -3.40 4.85
C ILE A 152 -10.85 -2.35 5.00
N GLY A 153 -10.51 -1.06 4.83
CA GLY A 153 -11.48 0.03 4.89
C GLY A 153 -12.54 -0.06 3.79
N TRP A 154 -12.17 -0.49 2.57
CA TRP A 154 -13.11 -0.67 1.47
C TRP A 154 -14.05 -1.86 1.68
N VAL A 155 -13.53 -2.97 2.22
CA VAL A 155 -14.37 -4.13 2.59
C VAL A 155 -15.40 -3.75 3.65
N LYS A 156 -15.01 -3.02 4.69
CA LYS A 156 -15.95 -2.51 5.72
C LYS A 156 -17.05 -1.61 5.14
N LYS A 157 -16.71 -0.81 4.12
CA LYS A 157 -17.66 0.05 3.40
C LYS A 157 -18.44 -0.69 2.30
N LYS A 158 -18.14 -1.95 2.07
CA LYS A 158 -18.69 -2.77 0.97
C LYS A 158 -18.54 -2.11 -0.41
N LYS A 159 -17.46 -1.31 -0.59
CA LYS A 159 -17.22 -0.48 -1.78
C LYS A 159 -15.74 -0.32 -2.07
N CYS A 160 -15.34 -0.66 -3.31
CA CYS A 160 -14.01 -0.40 -3.84
C CYS A 160 -13.88 1.07 -4.27
N ASN A 161 -13.37 1.94 -3.39
CA ASN A 161 -13.30 3.38 -3.62
C ASN A 161 -12.04 3.78 -4.40
N THR A 162 -11.85 3.20 -5.57
CA THR A 162 -10.71 3.47 -6.46
C THR A 162 -10.93 4.68 -7.36
N LYS A 163 -9.82 5.34 -7.77
CA LYS A 163 -9.81 6.35 -8.84
C LYS A 163 -9.47 5.77 -10.21
N LEU A 164 -9.29 4.45 -10.30
CA LEU A 164 -9.03 3.77 -11.57
C LEU A 164 -10.18 4.01 -12.54
N LYS A 165 -9.86 4.44 -13.76
CA LYS A 165 -10.83 4.62 -14.84
C LYS A 165 -10.99 3.31 -15.60
N GLN A 166 -12.23 2.99 -15.99
CA GLN A 166 -12.51 1.82 -16.81
C GLN A 166 -12.05 2.07 -18.26
N THR A 167 -11.41 1.06 -18.82
CA THR A 167 -10.95 1.00 -20.22
C THR A 167 -11.30 -0.35 -20.81
N SER A 168 -11.13 -0.53 -22.13
CA SER A 168 -11.28 -1.85 -22.78
C SER A 168 -10.33 -2.91 -22.19
N LYS A 169 -9.10 -2.51 -21.80
CA LYS A 169 -8.05 -3.40 -21.28
C LYS A 169 -8.30 -3.90 -19.86
N ASN A 170 -9.02 -3.12 -19.02
CA ASN A 170 -9.28 -3.50 -17.63
C ASN A 170 -10.75 -3.86 -17.34
N LYS A 171 -11.54 -4.12 -18.36
CA LYS A 171 -12.95 -4.52 -18.23
C LYS A 171 -13.13 -5.66 -17.22
N LYS A 172 -12.24 -6.66 -17.27
CA LYS A 172 -12.26 -7.80 -16.35
C LYS A 172 -12.08 -7.40 -14.90
N VAL A 173 -11.18 -6.45 -14.61
CA VAL A 173 -10.95 -5.91 -13.26
C VAL A 173 -12.23 -5.27 -12.73
N PHE A 174 -12.94 -4.47 -13.55
CA PHE A 174 -14.19 -3.83 -13.15
C PHE A 174 -15.33 -4.83 -12.95
N GLU A 175 -15.39 -5.89 -13.74
CA GLU A 175 -16.33 -7.00 -13.53
C GLU A 175 -16.08 -7.69 -12.17
N LEU A 176 -14.82 -7.95 -11.85
CA LEU A 176 -14.42 -8.54 -10.56
C LEU A 176 -14.76 -7.62 -9.38
N MET A 177 -14.49 -6.31 -9.51
CA MET A 177 -14.84 -5.33 -8.48
C MET A 177 -16.35 -5.31 -8.23
N LYS A 178 -17.16 -5.24 -9.28
CA LYS A 178 -18.63 -5.27 -9.18
C LYS A 178 -19.13 -6.57 -8.53
N ARG A 179 -18.55 -7.71 -8.91
CA ARG A 179 -18.88 -9.01 -8.30
C ARG A 179 -18.52 -9.05 -6.82
N ALA A 180 -17.35 -8.52 -6.46
CA ALA A 180 -16.89 -8.44 -5.07
C ALA A 180 -17.80 -7.53 -4.21
N GLU A 181 -18.16 -6.36 -4.71
CA GLU A 181 -19.09 -5.44 -4.03
C GLU A 181 -20.48 -6.08 -3.85
N ASN A 182 -20.99 -6.78 -4.89
CA ASN A 182 -22.26 -7.49 -4.82
C ASN A 182 -22.19 -8.63 -3.80
N TRP A 183 -21.09 -9.38 -3.76
CA TRP A 183 -20.92 -10.41 -2.76
C TRP A 183 -20.97 -9.86 -1.34
N LEU A 184 -20.25 -8.76 -1.06
CA LEU A 184 -20.24 -8.11 0.24
C LEU A 184 -21.62 -7.56 0.67
N LYS A 185 -22.45 -7.15 -0.30
CA LYS A 185 -23.80 -6.65 -0.02
C LYS A 185 -24.78 -7.76 0.32
N ASN A 186 -24.69 -8.90 -0.40
CA ASN A 186 -25.66 -9.98 -0.37
C ASN A 186 -25.27 -11.12 0.59
N ASN A 187 -24.08 -11.08 1.19
CA ASN A 187 -23.61 -12.11 2.11
C ASN A 187 -23.22 -11.49 3.46
N SER A 188 -23.56 -12.20 4.52
CA SER A 188 -23.00 -11.96 5.87
C SER A 188 -21.82 -12.90 6.09
N TYR A 189 -20.84 -12.44 6.86
CA TYR A 189 -19.68 -13.24 7.24
C TYR A 189 -19.29 -12.91 8.69
N THR A 190 -18.83 -13.91 9.42
CA THR A 190 -18.32 -13.80 10.79
C THR A 190 -16.80 -13.73 10.85
N THR A 191 -16.14 -13.89 9.70
CA THR A 191 -14.68 -13.88 9.58
C THR A 191 -14.10 -12.56 10.07
N ILE A 192 -13.15 -12.64 11.01
CA ILE A 192 -12.44 -11.47 11.54
C ILE A 192 -11.33 -11.09 10.57
N ILE A 193 -11.35 -9.84 10.09
CA ILE A 193 -10.31 -9.26 9.26
C ILE A 193 -9.33 -8.51 10.16
N LEU A 194 -8.07 -8.91 10.11
CA LEU A 194 -6.98 -8.34 10.89
C LEU A 194 -5.96 -7.64 10.00
N LYS A 195 -5.36 -6.58 10.53
CA LYS A 195 -4.22 -5.91 9.91
C LYS A 195 -2.95 -6.69 10.21
N TRP A 196 -2.20 -7.05 9.18
CA TRP A 196 -0.84 -7.60 9.35
C TRP A 196 0.13 -6.49 9.73
N GLU A 197 0.82 -6.65 10.84
CA GLU A 197 1.73 -5.63 11.37
C GLU A 197 3.16 -5.84 10.83
N THR A 198 3.37 -5.46 9.58
CA THR A 198 4.63 -5.64 8.83
C THR A 198 5.87 -5.14 9.59
N LYS A 199 5.73 -4.11 10.43
CA LYS A 199 6.85 -3.59 11.24
C LYS A 199 7.28 -4.53 12.36
N ALA A 200 6.35 -5.34 12.88
CA ALA A 200 6.60 -6.27 13.96
C ALA A 200 6.92 -7.68 13.46
N TRP A 201 6.20 -8.12 12.40
CA TRP A 201 6.21 -9.51 11.96
C TRP A 201 6.92 -9.73 10.62
N GLY A 202 7.45 -8.68 9.99
CA GLY A 202 8.02 -8.76 8.65
C GLY A 202 6.96 -8.76 7.54
N GLU A 203 7.33 -9.15 6.33
CA GLU A 203 6.41 -9.18 5.21
C GLU A 203 5.29 -10.21 5.44
N ILE A 204 4.11 -9.93 4.90
CA ILE A 204 2.97 -10.84 5.01
C ILE A 204 3.25 -12.14 4.23
N PRO A 205 2.84 -13.33 4.73
CA PRO A 205 3.09 -14.61 4.03
C PRO A 205 2.62 -14.64 2.58
N ALA A 206 1.61 -13.85 2.23
CA ALA A 206 1.12 -13.72 0.87
C ALA A 206 1.92 -12.74 -0.01
N ASP A 207 2.97 -12.06 0.51
CA ASP A 207 3.78 -11.10 -0.27
C ASP A 207 4.41 -11.77 -1.50
N PHE A 208 4.33 -11.08 -2.64
CA PHE A 208 4.84 -11.59 -3.93
C PHE A 208 6.36 -11.52 -4.08
N GLY A 209 7.07 -10.91 -3.10
CA GLY A 209 8.53 -10.79 -3.13
C GLY A 209 9.06 -9.90 -4.26
N ARG A 210 8.21 -9.09 -4.89
CA ARG A 210 8.59 -8.17 -5.98
C ARG A 210 8.84 -6.78 -5.40
N LYS A 211 10.09 -6.47 -5.15
CA LYS A 211 10.57 -5.14 -4.74
C LYS A 211 11.56 -4.60 -5.74
#